data_d47e822df038fc22808069afebd5480d
#
_entry.id   d47e822df038fc22808069afebd5480d
#
_cell.length_a   1.000
_cell.length_b   1.000
_cell.length_c   1.000
_cell.angle_alpha   90.00
_cell.angle_beta   90.00
_cell.angle_gamma   90.00
#
_symmetry.space_group_name_H-M   'P 1'
#
loop_
_entity.id
_entity.type
_entity.pdbx_description
1 polymer ?
#
loop_
_entity_poly.entity_id
_entity_poly.type
_entity_poly.pdbx_seq_one_letter_code
_entity_poly.pdbx_strand_id
1 'polypeptide(L)'
;MKKLLILGIAALALTACTDTKVPFLSSKSGNTNSSSNASGTSVGLFANLKEQLNGREFIIVTEGYNSKTSIGFKGDRVYGFSGINRYFGTYQVSGGKFIFSEFGLTRMAGSEKEMTQELKFLDILKNNKSVKLSGDTLTLISTEGIELIFKDSKAAVTQSK
;
A
#
# COMPACT_ATOMS: atom_id res chain seq x y z
N MET A 1 24.25 -23.33 39.11
CA MET A 1 23.52 -23.91 40.25
C MET A 1 22.22 -23.13 40.41
N LYS A 2 21.18 -23.87 40.54
CA LYS A 2 19.77 -23.64 40.90
C LYS A 2 18.80 -23.53 39.73
N LYS A 3 18.29 -24.74 39.45
CA LYS A 3 17.02 -25.09 38.77
C LYS A 3 15.86 -24.55 39.60
N LEU A 4 14.81 -24.05 38.96
CA LEU A 4 13.47 -24.09 39.54
C LEU A 4 12.47 -24.43 38.40
N LEU A 5 12.00 -25.64 38.48
CA LEU A 5 10.81 -26.18 37.81
C LEU A 5 9.58 -25.69 38.60
N ILE A 6 8.57 -25.17 37.95
CA ILE A 6 7.20 -25.14 38.49
C ILE A 6 6.27 -25.70 37.44
N LEU A 7 5.75 -26.88 37.79
CA LEU A 7 4.63 -27.61 37.17
C LEU A 7 3.34 -27.07 37.80
N GLY A 8 2.27 -26.97 37.04
CA GLY A 8 0.93 -26.65 37.55
C GLY A 8 -0.09 -26.53 36.47
N ILE A 9 -0.64 -27.62 36.03
CA ILE A 9 -2.00 -28.15 36.28
C ILE A 9 -3.08 -27.55 35.38
N ALA A 10 -3.67 -28.48 34.59
CA ALA A 10 -4.83 -28.42 33.75
C ALA A 10 -6.14 -28.02 34.47
N ALA A 11 -7.03 -27.37 33.74
CA ALA A 11 -8.46 -27.45 33.98
C ALA A 11 -9.21 -27.43 32.63
N LEU A 12 -9.72 -28.59 32.26
CA LEU A 12 -10.78 -28.78 31.28
C LEU A 12 -12.09 -28.19 31.85
N ALA A 13 -12.81 -27.42 31.09
CA ALA A 13 -14.24 -27.23 31.26
C ALA A 13 -14.93 -27.35 29.91
N LEU A 14 -15.52 -28.51 29.69
CA LEU A 14 -16.57 -28.74 28.71
C LEU A 14 -17.88 -28.13 29.22
N THR A 15 -18.53 -27.29 28.45
CA THR A 15 -19.96 -27.04 28.62
C THR A 15 -20.68 -27.13 27.29
N ALA A 16 -21.71 -27.93 27.35
CA ALA A 16 -22.50 -28.54 26.31
C ALA A 16 -23.38 -27.55 25.51
N CYS A 17 -23.74 -28.05 24.33
CA CYS A 17 -24.78 -27.60 23.43
C CYS A 17 -26.14 -27.43 24.13
N THR A 18 -26.87 -26.37 23.75
CA THR A 18 -28.33 -26.41 23.72
C THR A 18 -28.83 -25.92 22.39
N ASP A 19 -29.32 -26.84 21.58
CA ASP A 19 -30.21 -26.62 20.45
C ASP A 19 -31.46 -25.90 20.93
N THR A 20 -31.73 -24.72 20.34
CA THR A 20 -33.05 -24.13 20.44
C THR A 20 -33.59 -23.92 19.04
N LYS A 21 -34.40 -24.86 18.65
CA LYS A 21 -35.24 -24.88 17.46
C LYS A 21 -36.33 -23.81 17.60
N VAL A 22 -36.29 -22.79 16.75
CA VAL A 22 -37.39 -21.82 16.64
C VAL A 22 -38.14 -22.01 15.32
N PRO A 23 -39.47 -21.99 15.34
CA PRO A 23 -40.29 -22.34 14.19
C PRO A 23 -40.37 -21.19 13.16
N PHE A 24 -40.33 -21.63 11.92
CA PHE A 24 -40.61 -20.92 10.69
C PHE A 24 -42.01 -20.31 10.70
N LEU A 25 -42.10 -19.00 10.51
CA LEU A 25 -43.31 -18.33 10.06
C LEU A 25 -43.02 -17.52 8.79
N SER A 26 -43.67 -18.01 7.73
CA SER A 26 -43.72 -17.41 6.40
C SER A 26 -44.60 -16.14 6.42
N SER A 27 -44.10 -15.04 5.88
CA SER A 27 -44.92 -13.98 5.26
C SER A 27 -44.06 -13.08 4.38
N LYS A 28 -44.13 -13.28 3.15
CA LYS A 28 -44.42 -12.47 1.94
C LYS A 28 -44.00 -10.99 1.93
N SER A 29 -43.13 -10.69 0.93
CA SER A 29 -43.06 -9.47 0.12
C SER A 29 -42.45 -8.21 0.72
N GLY A 30 -41.32 -7.82 0.16
CA GLY A 30 -40.67 -6.52 0.33
C GLY A 30 -39.26 -6.54 -0.25
N ASN A 31 -39.16 -6.12 -1.51
CA ASN A 31 -37.91 -6.00 -2.23
C ASN A 31 -37.03 -4.91 -1.60
N THR A 32 -35.94 -5.24 -0.97
CA THR A 32 -34.81 -4.35 -0.70
C THR A 32 -33.52 -5.17 -0.75
N ASN A 33 -32.77 -4.95 -1.82
CA ASN A 33 -31.41 -5.43 -1.98
C ASN A 33 -30.52 -4.87 -0.85
N SER A 34 -30.24 -5.70 0.14
CA SER A 34 -29.13 -5.50 1.07
C SER A 34 -28.30 -6.75 1.06
N SER A 35 -27.45 -6.84 0.06
CA SER A 35 -26.40 -7.85 0.02
C SER A 35 -25.25 -7.38 0.93
N SER A 36 -25.26 -7.80 2.17
CA SER A 36 -24.16 -7.62 3.11
C SER A 36 -23.06 -8.64 2.79
N ASN A 37 -22.26 -8.37 1.77
CA ASN A 37 -21.01 -9.06 1.53
C ASN A 37 -19.91 -8.42 2.39
N ALA A 38 -19.64 -8.99 3.54
CA ALA A 38 -18.50 -8.66 4.41
C ALA A 38 -17.13 -8.96 3.78
N SER A 39 -17.09 -9.37 2.51
CA SER A 39 -15.86 -9.58 1.71
C SER A 39 -15.50 -8.38 0.84
N GLY A 40 -16.35 -7.34 0.79
CA GLY A 40 -16.21 -6.21 -0.13
C GLY A 40 -15.39 -5.02 0.37
N THR A 41 -15.05 -4.96 1.66
CA THR A 41 -14.47 -3.73 2.23
C THR A 41 -13.03 -3.48 1.81
N SER A 42 -12.23 -4.52 1.62
CA SER A 42 -10.83 -4.35 1.18
C SER A 42 -10.72 -4.05 -0.32
N VAL A 43 -11.52 -4.72 -1.14
CA VAL A 43 -11.51 -4.52 -2.60
C VAL A 43 -11.97 -3.09 -2.96
N GLY A 44 -13.02 -2.58 -2.29
CA GLY A 44 -13.51 -1.22 -2.50
C GLY A 44 -12.51 -0.14 -2.07
N LEU A 45 -11.79 -0.36 -0.97
CA LEU A 45 -10.79 0.59 -0.47
C LEU A 45 -9.58 0.71 -1.42
N PHE A 46 -9.14 -0.41 -2.01
CA PHE A 46 -8.00 -0.41 -2.93
C PHE A 46 -8.36 0.04 -4.35
N ALA A 47 -9.58 -0.22 -4.82
CA ALA A 47 -10.09 0.34 -6.06
C ALA A 47 -10.15 1.88 -5.97
N ASN A 48 -10.61 2.41 -4.84
CA ASN A 48 -10.62 3.84 -4.57
C ASN A 48 -9.20 4.44 -4.54
N LEU A 49 -8.19 3.74 -4.02
CA LEU A 49 -6.81 4.22 -4.03
C LEU A 49 -6.27 4.42 -5.46
N LYS A 50 -6.56 3.49 -6.37
CA LYS A 50 -6.14 3.62 -7.77
C LYS A 50 -6.78 4.82 -8.46
N GLU A 51 -8.05 5.07 -8.21
CA GLU A 51 -8.76 6.24 -8.71
C GLU A 51 -8.20 7.55 -8.14
N GLN A 52 -7.91 7.58 -6.84
CA GLN A 52 -7.33 8.76 -6.18
C GLN A 52 -5.91 9.09 -6.64
N LEU A 53 -5.16 8.10 -7.12
CA LEU A 53 -3.82 8.29 -7.67
C LEU A 53 -3.82 8.71 -9.14
N ASN A 54 -4.89 8.41 -9.88
CA ASN A 54 -4.94 8.60 -11.31
C ASN A 54 -4.75 10.08 -11.72
N GLY A 55 -3.77 10.32 -12.60
CA GLY A 55 -3.43 11.65 -13.09
C GLY A 55 -2.63 12.50 -12.08
N ARG A 56 -2.16 11.91 -10.98
CA ARG A 56 -1.33 12.60 -9.99
C ARG A 56 0.14 12.21 -10.14
N GLU A 57 1.01 13.15 -9.83
CA GLU A 57 2.44 12.96 -9.72
C GLU A 57 2.90 13.48 -8.35
N PHE A 58 3.75 12.71 -7.70
CA PHE A 58 4.24 13.00 -6.36
C PHE A 58 5.76 13.11 -6.38
N ILE A 59 6.30 14.11 -5.70
CA ILE A 59 7.72 14.37 -5.58
C ILE A 59 8.19 13.91 -4.21
N ILE A 60 9.34 13.26 -4.15
CA ILE A 60 9.92 12.75 -2.90
C ILE A 60 10.31 13.90 -1.98
N VAL A 61 10.01 13.71 -0.68
CA VAL A 61 10.44 14.63 0.39
C VAL A 61 11.30 13.93 1.45
N THR A 62 11.51 12.61 1.31
CA THR A 62 12.44 11.86 2.16
C THR A 62 13.85 12.35 1.91
N GLU A 63 14.58 12.69 2.98
CA GLU A 63 15.97 13.13 2.91
C GLU A 63 16.89 12.09 2.27
N GLY A 64 17.95 12.55 1.65
CA GLY A 64 18.96 11.71 1.01
C GLY A 64 18.65 11.33 -0.42
N TYR A 65 17.50 11.71 -0.97
CA TYR A 65 17.16 11.54 -2.39
C TYR A 65 17.22 12.84 -3.16
N ASN A 66 17.38 12.72 -4.48
CA ASN A 66 17.29 13.88 -5.38
C ASN A 66 15.88 14.49 -5.30
N SER A 67 15.78 15.80 -5.10
CA SER A 67 14.50 16.52 -4.98
C SER A 67 13.60 16.46 -6.22
N LYS A 68 14.11 15.96 -7.34
CA LYS A 68 13.33 15.71 -8.57
C LYS A 68 12.82 14.28 -8.65
N THR A 69 13.22 13.41 -7.71
CA THR A 69 12.72 12.01 -7.69
C THR A 69 11.22 12.01 -7.52
N SER A 70 10.52 11.36 -8.43
CA SER A 70 9.06 11.41 -8.49
C SER A 70 8.44 10.07 -8.83
N ILE A 71 7.15 9.93 -8.52
CA ILE A 71 6.28 8.84 -8.92
C ILE A 71 4.95 9.41 -9.41
N GLY A 72 4.54 9.04 -10.61
CA GLY A 72 3.28 9.48 -11.22
C GLY A 72 2.45 8.29 -11.69
N PHE A 73 1.13 8.48 -11.74
CA PHE A 73 0.16 7.45 -12.05
C PHE A 73 -0.80 7.92 -13.15
N LYS A 74 -1.04 7.08 -14.15
CA LYS A 74 -2.03 7.34 -15.20
C LYS A 74 -2.66 6.04 -15.67
N GLY A 75 -3.91 5.80 -15.30
CA GLY A 75 -4.58 4.52 -15.52
C GLY A 75 -3.81 3.39 -14.83
N ASP A 76 -3.33 2.43 -15.60
CA ASP A 76 -2.52 1.30 -15.12
C ASP A 76 -1.01 1.57 -15.17
N ARG A 77 -0.61 2.76 -15.65
CA ARG A 77 0.80 3.10 -15.82
C ARG A 77 1.34 3.83 -14.61
N VAL A 78 2.56 3.49 -14.26
CA VAL A 78 3.41 4.22 -13.35
C VAL A 78 4.60 4.77 -14.12
N TYR A 79 5.03 5.96 -13.78
CA TYR A 79 6.17 6.64 -14.37
C TYR A 79 6.80 7.58 -13.37
N GLY A 80 8.01 8.03 -13.63
CA GLY A 80 8.66 9.01 -12.78
C GLY A 80 10.12 9.22 -13.13
N PHE A 81 10.81 9.84 -12.18
CA PHE A 81 12.24 10.10 -12.22
C PHE A 81 12.90 9.48 -10.98
N SER A 82 13.91 8.65 -11.17
CA SER A 82 14.54 7.88 -10.09
C SER A 82 15.77 8.57 -9.47
N GLY A 83 16.04 9.79 -9.89
CA GLY A 83 17.22 10.57 -9.49
C GLY A 83 18.18 10.81 -10.63
N ILE A 84 18.33 9.88 -11.56
CA ILE A 84 19.13 10.00 -12.78
C ILE A 84 18.26 9.67 -13.99
N ASN A 85 17.54 8.55 -13.94
CA ASN A 85 16.80 8.03 -15.06
C ASN A 85 15.29 8.28 -14.93
N ARG A 86 14.62 8.41 -16.06
CA ARG A 86 13.17 8.25 -16.13
C ARG A 86 12.85 6.78 -16.10
N TYR A 87 11.82 6.42 -15.36
CA TYR A 87 11.31 5.06 -15.33
C TYR A 87 9.83 5.02 -15.67
N PHE A 88 9.39 3.90 -16.19
CA PHE A 88 8.00 3.64 -16.53
C PHE A 88 7.70 2.14 -16.42
N GLY A 89 6.45 1.83 -16.15
CA GLY A 89 5.96 0.47 -16.05
C GLY A 89 4.44 0.45 -15.89
N THR A 90 3.93 -0.68 -15.46
CA THR A 90 2.54 -0.82 -15.03
C THR A 90 2.47 -1.16 -13.56
N TYR A 91 1.32 -0.88 -12.94
CA TYR A 91 1.10 -1.19 -11.54
C TYR A 91 -0.31 -1.70 -11.27
N GLN A 92 -0.44 -2.44 -10.21
CA GLN A 92 -1.69 -2.85 -9.62
C GLN A 92 -1.67 -2.54 -8.12
N VAL A 93 -2.84 -2.40 -7.52
CA VAL A 93 -2.99 -2.26 -6.07
C VAL A 93 -3.62 -3.54 -5.54
N SER A 94 -2.95 -4.22 -4.65
CA SER A 94 -3.44 -5.46 -4.04
C SER A 94 -2.91 -5.59 -2.61
N GLY A 95 -3.78 -5.95 -1.67
CA GLY A 95 -3.40 -6.15 -0.28
C GLY A 95 -2.75 -4.93 0.40
N GLY A 96 -3.11 -3.71 -0.03
CA GLY A 96 -2.55 -2.47 0.54
C GLY A 96 -1.14 -2.13 0.10
N LYS A 97 -0.66 -2.76 -0.97
CA LYS A 97 0.65 -2.49 -1.59
C LYS A 97 0.53 -2.32 -3.10
N PHE A 98 1.55 -1.75 -3.70
CA PHE A 98 1.72 -1.76 -5.14
C PHE A 98 2.39 -3.05 -5.61
N ILE A 99 1.92 -3.56 -6.73
CA ILE A 99 2.59 -4.61 -7.49
C ILE A 99 2.99 -3.97 -8.82
N PHE A 100 4.29 -3.81 -9.02
CA PHE A 100 4.84 -3.21 -10.23
C PHE A 100 5.29 -4.29 -11.22
N SER A 101 5.13 -4.01 -12.53
CA SER A 101 5.85 -4.75 -13.56
C SER A 101 7.35 -4.42 -13.52
N GLU A 102 8.14 -5.09 -14.36
CA GLU A 102 9.50 -4.63 -14.62
C GLU A 102 9.50 -3.19 -15.13
N PHE A 103 10.43 -2.37 -14.61
CA PHE A 103 10.59 -1.00 -15.04
C PHE A 103 11.45 -0.89 -16.29
N GLY A 104 10.92 -0.18 -17.31
CA GLY A 104 11.76 0.38 -18.35
C GLY A 104 12.47 1.63 -17.80
N LEU A 105 13.76 1.78 -18.14
CA LEU A 105 14.60 2.88 -17.69
C LEU A 105 15.28 3.55 -18.88
N THR A 106 15.45 4.87 -18.84
CA THR A 106 16.46 5.53 -19.69
C THR A 106 17.85 5.14 -19.22
N ARG A 107 18.86 5.32 -20.07
CA ARG A 107 20.24 4.90 -19.78
C ARG A 107 21.15 6.13 -19.64
N MET A 108 20.91 6.91 -18.62
CA MET A 108 21.78 8.04 -18.24
C MET A 108 22.78 7.53 -17.20
N ALA A 109 24.02 7.99 -17.30
CA ALA A 109 25.03 7.76 -16.28
C ALA A 109 25.03 8.94 -15.30
N GLY A 110 25.17 8.64 -14.01
CA GLY A 110 25.36 9.58 -12.93
C GLY A 110 26.62 9.24 -12.14
N SER A 111 26.86 9.97 -11.06
CA SER A 111 27.90 9.61 -10.09
C SER A 111 27.54 8.26 -9.42
N GLU A 112 28.55 7.58 -8.89
CA GLU A 112 28.37 6.30 -8.17
C GLU A 112 27.33 6.43 -7.04
N LYS A 113 27.36 7.55 -6.32
CA LYS A 113 26.38 7.84 -5.26
C LYS A 113 24.95 7.92 -5.80
N GLU A 114 24.74 8.63 -6.90
CA GLU A 114 23.43 8.79 -7.52
C GLU A 114 22.91 7.47 -8.08
N MET A 115 23.77 6.69 -8.72
CA MET A 115 23.41 5.37 -9.23
C MET A 115 23.02 4.40 -8.10
N THR A 116 23.73 4.45 -6.98
CA THR A 116 23.40 3.67 -5.79
C THR A 116 22.05 4.09 -5.21
N GLN A 117 21.75 5.39 -5.16
CA GLN A 117 20.45 5.89 -4.71
C GLN A 117 19.32 5.47 -5.64
N GLU A 118 19.51 5.53 -6.94
CA GLU A 118 18.54 5.08 -7.93
C GLU A 118 18.20 3.60 -7.74
N LEU A 119 19.21 2.73 -7.62
CA LEU A 119 19.00 1.31 -7.40
C LEU A 119 18.21 1.04 -6.11
N LYS A 120 18.55 1.71 -5.01
CA LYS A 120 17.81 1.62 -3.75
C LYS A 120 16.36 2.10 -3.89
N PHE A 121 16.15 3.20 -4.56
CA PHE A 121 14.81 3.73 -4.80
C PHE A 121 13.94 2.74 -5.58
N LEU A 122 14.43 2.22 -6.69
CA LEU A 122 13.72 1.26 -7.51
C LEU A 122 13.48 -0.07 -6.80
N ASP A 123 14.42 -0.49 -5.97
CA ASP A 123 14.27 -1.68 -5.12
C ASP A 123 13.16 -1.50 -4.08
N ILE A 124 13.11 -0.36 -3.40
CA ILE A 124 12.04 -0.04 -2.45
C ILE A 124 10.68 -0.01 -3.15
N LEU A 125 10.59 0.53 -4.35
CA LEU A 125 9.35 0.50 -5.12
C LEU A 125 8.91 -0.94 -5.37
N LYS A 126 9.79 -1.80 -5.88
CA LYS A 126 9.48 -3.20 -6.19
C LYS A 126 9.13 -4.01 -4.94
N ASN A 127 9.86 -3.79 -3.85
CA ASN A 127 9.72 -4.52 -2.59
C ASN A 127 8.90 -3.75 -1.53
N ASN A 128 7.90 -2.98 -1.98
CA ASN A 128 7.03 -2.30 -1.04
C ASN A 128 6.10 -3.27 -0.32
N LYS A 129 5.93 -3.05 0.99
CA LYS A 129 5.06 -3.81 1.88
C LYS A 129 3.68 -3.19 1.99
N SER A 130 3.63 -1.86 2.01
CA SER A 130 2.37 -1.12 2.13
C SER A 130 2.47 0.25 1.48
N VAL A 131 1.31 0.76 1.08
CA VAL A 131 1.13 2.11 0.56
C VAL A 131 0.00 2.80 1.29
N LYS A 132 0.19 4.07 1.59
CA LYS A 132 -0.80 4.94 2.23
C LYS A 132 -0.87 6.26 1.48
N LEU A 133 -2.08 6.66 1.13
CA LEU A 133 -2.38 7.99 0.61
C LEU A 133 -3.18 8.75 1.66
N SER A 134 -2.72 9.92 2.05
CA SER A 134 -3.39 10.81 2.99
C SER A 134 -3.36 12.23 2.45
N GLY A 135 -4.48 12.65 1.83
CA GLY A 135 -4.57 13.93 1.13
C GLY A 135 -3.53 14.02 0.00
N ASP A 136 -2.55 14.89 0.18
CA ASP A 136 -1.48 15.14 -0.79
C ASP A 136 -0.18 14.37 -0.47
N THR A 137 -0.20 13.50 0.52
CA THR A 137 0.98 12.74 0.93
C THR A 137 0.81 11.27 0.57
N LEU A 138 1.72 10.76 -0.24
CA LEU A 138 1.87 9.34 -0.54
C LEU A 138 3.05 8.78 0.24
N THR A 139 2.83 7.72 1.01
CA THR A 139 3.88 7.03 1.76
C THR A 139 3.97 5.60 1.28
N LEU A 140 5.17 5.16 0.90
CA LEU A 140 5.50 3.76 0.63
C LEU A 140 6.40 3.25 1.74
N ILE A 141 6.11 2.04 2.21
CA ILE A 141 6.92 1.36 3.22
C ILE A 141 7.46 0.08 2.59
N SER A 142 8.78 -0.09 2.62
CA SER A 142 9.44 -1.30 2.11
C SER A 142 9.26 -2.48 3.06
N THR A 143 9.61 -3.67 2.60
CA THR A 143 9.66 -4.88 3.43
C THR A 143 10.67 -4.76 4.57
N GLU A 144 11.70 -3.93 4.41
CA GLU A 144 12.73 -3.62 5.42
C GLU A 144 12.32 -2.50 6.38
N GLY A 145 11.14 -1.90 6.20
CA GLY A 145 10.64 -0.81 7.02
C GLY A 145 11.15 0.58 6.62
N ILE A 146 11.80 0.72 5.46
CA ILE A 146 12.22 2.03 4.95
C ILE A 146 10.99 2.75 4.41
N GLU A 147 10.80 4.00 4.80
CA GLU A 147 9.70 4.84 4.35
C GLU A 147 10.15 5.82 3.28
N LEU A 148 9.45 5.82 2.15
CA LEU A 148 9.53 6.87 1.14
C LEU A 148 8.28 7.74 1.22
N ILE A 149 8.47 9.01 1.51
CA ILE A 149 7.40 9.99 1.64
C ILE A 149 7.45 10.91 0.43
N PHE A 150 6.30 11.10 -0.19
CA PHE A 150 6.14 11.95 -1.37
C PHE A 150 5.01 12.95 -1.14
N LYS A 151 5.11 14.12 -1.75
CA LYS A 151 4.08 15.14 -1.81
C LYS A 151 3.56 15.31 -3.23
N ASP A 152 2.26 15.53 -3.37
CA ASP A 152 1.67 15.86 -4.66
C ASP A 152 2.36 17.09 -5.27
N SER A 153 2.77 16.97 -6.53
CA SER A 153 3.49 18.03 -7.23
C SER A 153 2.68 19.32 -7.36
N LYS A 154 1.35 19.22 -7.44
CA LYS A 154 0.45 20.40 -7.50
C LYS A 154 0.37 21.12 -6.14
N ALA A 155 0.39 20.38 -5.04
CA ALA A 155 0.37 20.95 -3.70
C ALA A 155 1.72 21.60 -3.33
N ALA A 156 2.84 21.07 -3.84
CA ALA A 156 4.17 21.62 -3.60
C ALA A 156 4.35 23.00 -4.22
N VAL A 157 3.72 23.28 -5.36
CA VAL A 157 3.79 24.60 -6.03
C VAL A 157 3.02 25.70 -5.28
N THR A 158 2.00 25.32 -4.51
CA THR A 158 1.14 26.30 -3.80
C THR A 158 1.81 26.85 -2.53
N GLN A 159 2.84 26.20 -1.99
CA GLN A 159 3.52 26.62 -0.76
C GLN A 159 4.76 27.49 -0.98
N SER A 160 5.14 27.73 -2.24
CA SER A 160 6.31 28.55 -2.60
C SER A 160 5.99 29.99 -3.07
N LYS A 161 4.81 30.50 -2.66
CA LYS A 161 4.37 31.88 -2.98
C LYS A 161 4.29 32.73 -1.73
#